data_09d5bdaa46280c593a557ea2618af656
#
_entry.id   09d5bdaa46280c593a557ea2618af656
#
_cell.length_a   1.000
_cell.length_b   1.000
_cell.length_c   1.000
_cell.angle_alpha   90.00
_cell.angle_beta   90.00
_cell.angle_gamma   90.00
#
_symmetry.space_group_name_H-M   'P 1'
#
loop_
_entity.id
_entity.type
_entity.pdbx_description
1 polymer ?
#
loop_
_entity_poly.entity_id
_entity_poly.type
_entity_poly.pdbx_seq_one_letter_code
_entity_poly.pdbx_strand_id
1 'polypeptide(L)'
;LWQHRCMEKPDLLAALARDGEAFVAACEAAGTTAAVGACPGWSVADLTWHLGEVLDCWSTIVGDQRDTWEGYQAASRPRDAELPAFVRDRLAHALGVLSAADPAQRNWTWAADHTAGFVIRRMAHATAVHRWDAEQAAGRDAAIEATLASDGIDEFLTHFRDDAAEGAAPVGGSVHLHCTDVAGEWTVRPLPEGGNDV
;
A
#
# COMPACT_ATOMS: atom_id res chain seq x y z
N LEU A 1 -10.55 -2.04 26.98
CA LEU A 1 -9.37 -1.96 26.12
C LEU A 1 -9.75 -2.57 24.78
N TRP A 2 -10.01 -1.74 23.78
CA TRP A 2 -10.19 -2.16 22.38
C TRP A 2 -8.78 -2.37 21.83
N GLN A 3 -8.33 -3.62 21.71
CA GLN A 3 -7.08 -3.93 21.05
C GLN A 3 -7.34 -3.87 19.53
N HIS A 4 -6.56 -3.06 18.84
CA HIS A 4 -6.47 -3.11 17.39
C HIS A 4 -6.15 -4.55 16.97
N ARG A 5 -6.95 -5.12 16.07
CA ARG A 5 -6.73 -6.47 15.55
C ARG A 5 -6.25 -6.33 14.11
N CYS A 6 -4.99 -6.66 13.88
CA CYS A 6 -4.46 -6.73 12.51
C CYS A 6 -5.33 -7.68 11.65
N MET A 7 -5.52 -7.29 10.40
CA MET A 7 -6.24 -8.15 9.44
C MET A 7 -5.46 -9.44 9.17
N GLU A 8 -6.20 -10.52 8.99
CA GLU A 8 -5.61 -11.82 8.67
C GLU A 8 -5.28 -11.92 7.16
N LYS A 9 -4.31 -12.77 6.81
CA LYS A 9 -3.87 -12.98 5.43
C LYS A 9 -5.02 -13.17 4.42
N PRO A 10 -6.05 -14.01 4.66
CA PRO A 10 -7.14 -14.18 3.70
C PRO A 10 -7.90 -12.89 3.41
N ASP A 11 -8.14 -12.05 4.43
CA ASP A 11 -8.86 -10.79 4.31
C ASP A 11 -8.03 -9.74 3.55
N LEU A 12 -6.72 -9.68 3.82
CA LEU A 12 -5.78 -8.83 3.10
C LEU A 12 -5.69 -9.21 1.61
N LEU A 13 -5.63 -10.49 1.29
CA LEU A 13 -5.61 -10.96 -0.10
C LEU A 13 -6.94 -10.70 -0.81
N ALA A 14 -8.07 -10.83 -0.10
CA ALA A 14 -9.38 -10.48 -0.64
C ALA A 14 -9.49 -8.97 -0.92
N ALA A 15 -8.96 -8.13 -0.03
CA ALA A 15 -8.89 -6.69 -0.23
C ALA A 15 -7.99 -6.34 -1.44
N LEU A 16 -6.79 -6.93 -1.52
CA LEU A 16 -5.87 -6.76 -2.66
C LEU A 16 -6.54 -7.09 -4.00
N ALA A 17 -7.25 -8.22 -4.08
CA ALA A 17 -7.94 -8.63 -5.30
C ALA A 17 -9.06 -7.66 -5.67
N ARG A 18 -9.94 -7.32 -4.72
CA ARG A 18 -11.07 -6.40 -4.90
C ARG A 18 -10.61 -5.01 -5.32
N ASP A 19 -9.66 -4.45 -4.58
CA ASP A 19 -9.21 -3.08 -4.82
C ASP A 19 -8.32 -2.98 -6.06
N GLY A 20 -7.59 -4.03 -6.41
CA GLY A 20 -6.82 -4.09 -7.65
C GLY A 20 -7.69 -4.07 -8.90
N GLU A 21 -8.78 -4.84 -8.93
CA GLU A 21 -9.73 -4.80 -10.05
C GLU A 21 -10.46 -3.44 -10.12
N ALA A 22 -10.88 -2.90 -8.97
CA ALA A 22 -11.52 -1.59 -8.91
C ALA A 22 -10.56 -0.47 -9.34
N PHE A 23 -9.27 -0.56 -9.00
CA PHE A 23 -8.22 0.35 -9.46
C PHE A 23 -8.15 0.40 -11.00
N VAL A 24 -8.06 -0.76 -11.64
CA VAL A 24 -7.96 -0.79 -13.12
C VAL A 24 -9.22 -0.21 -13.76
N ALA A 25 -10.41 -0.55 -13.23
CA ALA A 25 -11.66 0.00 -13.72
C ALA A 25 -11.77 1.55 -13.52
N ALA A 26 -11.20 2.07 -12.43
CA ALA A 26 -11.14 3.51 -12.20
C ALA A 26 -10.16 4.21 -13.16
N CYS A 27 -8.99 3.62 -13.41
CA CYS A 27 -8.01 4.14 -14.38
C CYS A 27 -8.59 4.18 -15.80
N GLU A 28 -9.29 3.12 -16.21
CA GLU A 28 -9.96 3.07 -17.52
C GLU A 28 -11.05 4.15 -17.63
N ALA A 29 -11.80 4.41 -16.56
CA ALA A 29 -12.84 5.44 -16.53
C ALA A 29 -12.28 6.87 -16.52
N ALA A 30 -11.18 7.11 -15.80
CA ALA A 30 -10.53 8.42 -15.73
C ALA A 30 -9.82 8.80 -17.04
N GLY A 31 -9.27 7.80 -17.73
CA GLY A 31 -8.42 7.99 -18.91
C GLY A 31 -6.96 8.29 -18.55
N THR A 32 -6.03 7.88 -19.41
CA THR A 32 -4.59 7.85 -19.14
C THR A 32 -3.97 9.23 -18.84
N THR A 33 -4.55 10.32 -19.34
CA THR A 33 -4.02 11.68 -19.21
C THR A 33 -4.62 12.47 -18.03
N ALA A 34 -5.60 11.92 -17.32
CA ALA A 34 -6.18 12.59 -16.16
C ALA A 34 -5.10 12.78 -15.07
N ALA A 35 -5.13 13.93 -14.39
CA ALA A 35 -4.19 14.21 -13.31
C ALA A 35 -4.58 13.49 -12.03
N VAL A 36 -3.60 12.99 -11.28
CA VAL A 36 -3.78 12.38 -9.97
C VAL A 36 -3.54 13.42 -8.89
N GLY A 37 -4.60 13.86 -8.21
CA GLY A 37 -4.55 14.99 -7.26
C GLY A 37 -3.60 14.76 -6.07
N ALA A 38 -3.53 13.53 -5.57
CA ALA A 38 -2.65 13.15 -4.45
C ALA A 38 -1.17 12.98 -4.86
N CYS A 39 -0.89 12.85 -6.17
CA CYS A 39 0.46 12.66 -6.70
C CYS A 39 0.81 13.81 -7.66
N PRO A 40 1.29 14.97 -7.18
CA PRO A 40 1.57 16.13 -8.03
C PRO A 40 2.48 15.79 -9.20
N GLY A 41 2.06 16.13 -10.41
CA GLY A 41 2.79 15.85 -11.66
C GLY A 41 2.54 14.47 -12.26
N TRP A 42 1.78 13.59 -11.61
CA TRP A 42 1.42 12.29 -12.16
C TRP A 42 0.11 12.34 -12.96
N SER A 43 0.12 11.60 -14.04
CA SER A 43 -1.08 11.20 -14.78
C SER A 43 -1.59 9.85 -14.27
N VAL A 44 -2.82 9.49 -14.64
CA VAL A 44 -3.37 8.15 -14.39
C VAL A 44 -2.52 7.07 -15.06
N ALA A 45 -1.89 7.35 -16.21
CA ALA A 45 -0.94 6.41 -16.83
C ALA A 45 0.28 6.17 -15.93
N ASP A 46 0.80 7.20 -15.25
CA ASP A 46 1.94 7.06 -14.33
C ASP A 46 1.54 6.27 -13.08
N LEU A 47 0.37 6.54 -12.53
CA LEU A 47 -0.18 5.80 -11.39
C LEU A 47 -0.42 4.33 -11.75
N THR A 48 -0.96 4.05 -12.94
CA THR A 48 -1.22 2.68 -13.43
C THR A 48 0.09 1.92 -13.60
N TRP A 49 1.10 2.54 -14.21
CA TRP A 49 2.44 1.98 -14.33
C TRP A 49 3.04 1.67 -12.96
N HIS A 50 3.01 2.65 -12.05
CA HIS A 50 3.57 2.53 -10.71
C HIS A 50 3.01 1.34 -9.94
N LEU A 51 1.67 1.17 -9.89
CA LEU A 51 1.10 0.03 -9.17
C LEU A 51 1.50 -1.31 -9.81
N GLY A 52 1.53 -1.39 -11.14
CA GLY A 52 1.99 -2.60 -11.83
C GLY A 52 3.43 -2.96 -11.50
N GLU A 53 4.33 -1.97 -11.47
CA GLU A 53 5.74 -2.14 -11.11
C GLU A 53 5.91 -2.56 -9.64
N VAL A 54 5.15 -1.95 -8.73
CA VAL A 54 5.15 -2.30 -7.31
C VAL A 54 4.70 -3.74 -7.08
N LEU A 55 3.62 -4.18 -7.73
CA LEU A 55 3.13 -5.55 -7.65
C LEU A 55 4.16 -6.55 -8.20
N ASP A 56 4.81 -6.23 -9.33
CA ASP A 56 5.86 -7.05 -9.94
C ASP A 56 7.07 -7.20 -9.02
N CYS A 57 7.55 -6.10 -8.48
CA CYS A 57 8.71 -6.07 -7.57
C CYS A 57 8.47 -6.95 -6.34
N TRP A 58 7.38 -6.71 -5.61
CA TRP A 58 7.14 -7.42 -4.37
C TRP A 58 6.78 -8.89 -4.56
N SER A 59 6.06 -9.24 -5.64
CA SER A 59 5.82 -10.64 -5.96
C SER A 59 7.11 -11.38 -6.33
N THR A 60 8.04 -10.71 -7.01
CA THR A 60 9.37 -11.27 -7.31
C THR A 60 10.17 -11.48 -6.02
N ILE A 61 10.21 -10.49 -5.11
CA ILE A 61 10.94 -10.60 -3.85
C ILE A 61 10.42 -11.76 -3.01
N VAL A 62 9.11 -11.89 -2.86
CA VAL A 62 8.49 -12.97 -2.07
C VAL A 62 8.60 -14.32 -2.79
N GLY A 63 8.33 -14.38 -4.10
CA GLY A 63 8.37 -15.61 -4.87
C GLY A 63 9.75 -16.26 -4.92
N ASP A 64 10.79 -15.44 -5.08
CA ASP A 64 12.19 -15.86 -5.11
C ASP A 64 12.82 -15.94 -3.72
N GLN A 65 12.09 -15.61 -2.66
CA GLN A 65 12.59 -15.54 -1.27
C GLN A 65 13.87 -14.71 -1.14
N ARG A 66 13.90 -13.55 -1.78
CA ARG A 66 15.10 -12.73 -1.85
C ARG A 66 15.42 -12.07 -0.50
N ASP A 67 16.69 -12.03 -0.15
CA ASP A 67 17.23 -11.36 1.05
C ASP A 67 17.76 -9.94 0.73
N THR A 68 17.70 -9.52 -0.53
CA THR A 68 18.06 -8.18 -1.00
C THR A 68 17.19 -7.78 -2.20
N TRP A 69 16.99 -6.48 -2.38
CA TRP A 69 16.36 -5.95 -3.59
C TRP A 69 17.34 -5.84 -4.77
N GLU A 70 18.64 -5.90 -4.52
CA GLU A 70 19.68 -5.78 -5.54
C GLU A 70 19.49 -6.88 -6.61
N GLY A 71 19.67 -6.47 -7.87
CA GLY A 71 19.50 -7.36 -9.02
C GLY A 71 18.05 -7.63 -9.42
N TYR A 72 17.05 -7.00 -8.78
CA TYR A 72 15.72 -6.95 -9.36
C TYR A 72 15.76 -6.17 -10.67
N GLN A 73 15.14 -6.72 -11.71
CA GLN A 73 15.04 -6.10 -13.03
C GLN A 73 13.59 -5.69 -13.25
N ALA A 74 13.33 -4.39 -13.14
CA ALA A 74 12.00 -3.85 -13.43
C ALA A 74 11.59 -4.15 -14.88
N ALA A 75 10.33 -4.46 -15.09
CA ALA A 75 9.77 -4.57 -16.43
C ALA A 75 9.91 -3.24 -17.20
N SER A 76 9.97 -3.29 -18.51
CA SER A 76 9.89 -2.08 -19.33
C SER A 76 8.45 -1.56 -19.32
N ARG A 77 8.28 -0.23 -19.17
CA ARG A 77 6.95 0.39 -19.21
C ARG A 77 6.28 0.11 -20.57
N PRO A 78 5.08 -0.50 -20.59
CA PRO A 78 4.29 -0.66 -21.79
C PRO A 78 3.77 0.69 -22.31
N ARG A 79 3.19 0.68 -23.51
CA ARG A 79 2.43 1.83 -24.02
C ARG A 79 1.20 2.06 -23.12
N ASP A 80 0.78 3.30 -22.98
CA ASP A 80 -0.33 3.67 -22.07
C ASP A 80 -1.61 2.85 -22.32
N ALA A 81 -1.92 2.52 -23.57
CA ALA A 81 -3.07 1.69 -23.91
C ALA A 81 -2.96 0.22 -23.41
N GLU A 82 -1.79 -0.23 -23.07
CA GLU A 82 -1.49 -1.60 -22.62
C GLU A 82 -1.40 -1.69 -21.06
N LEU A 83 -1.32 -0.54 -20.37
CA LEU A 83 -1.16 -0.47 -18.92
C LEU A 83 -2.27 -1.20 -18.14
N PRO A 84 -3.57 -1.11 -18.50
CA PRO A 84 -4.61 -1.84 -17.78
C PRO A 84 -4.42 -3.36 -17.82
N ALA A 85 -4.03 -3.90 -18.99
CA ALA A 85 -3.76 -5.33 -19.13
C ALA A 85 -2.49 -5.74 -18.36
N PHE A 86 -1.46 -4.91 -18.39
CA PHE A 86 -0.23 -5.11 -17.62
C PHE A 86 -0.51 -5.21 -16.12
N VAL A 87 -1.28 -4.27 -15.55
CA VAL A 87 -1.62 -4.30 -14.11
C VAL A 87 -2.44 -5.53 -13.76
N ARG A 88 -3.44 -5.91 -14.58
CA ARG A 88 -4.22 -7.13 -14.33
C ARG A 88 -3.34 -8.38 -14.30
N ASP A 89 -2.38 -8.47 -15.21
CA ASP A 89 -1.44 -9.59 -15.24
C ASP A 89 -0.54 -9.60 -13.98
N ARG A 90 0.02 -8.44 -13.59
CA ARG A 90 0.84 -8.32 -12.37
C ARG A 90 0.02 -8.59 -11.11
N LEU A 91 -1.22 -8.13 -11.02
CA LEU A 91 -2.12 -8.42 -9.91
C LEU A 91 -2.41 -9.92 -9.77
N ALA A 92 -2.74 -10.58 -10.88
CA ALA A 92 -2.99 -12.03 -10.88
C ALA A 92 -1.74 -12.82 -10.46
N HIS A 93 -0.56 -12.43 -10.95
CA HIS A 93 0.71 -13.01 -10.54
C HIS A 93 0.98 -12.79 -9.05
N ALA A 94 0.87 -11.56 -8.56
CA ALA A 94 1.10 -11.22 -7.16
C ALA A 94 0.14 -11.98 -6.23
N LEU A 95 -1.15 -12.06 -6.56
CA LEU A 95 -2.13 -12.85 -5.80
C LEU A 95 -1.75 -14.34 -5.75
N GLY A 96 -1.26 -14.91 -6.85
CA GLY A 96 -0.78 -16.29 -6.89
C GLY A 96 0.40 -16.52 -5.96
N VAL A 97 1.42 -15.67 -6.05
CA VAL A 97 2.64 -15.76 -5.21
C VAL A 97 2.31 -15.54 -3.73
N LEU A 98 1.62 -14.43 -3.42
CA LEU A 98 1.34 -14.05 -2.04
C LEU A 98 0.37 -15.01 -1.35
N SER A 99 -0.57 -15.62 -2.08
CA SER A 99 -1.45 -16.65 -1.51
C SER A 99 -0.70 -17.93 -1.15
N ALA A 100 0.32 -18.31 -1.93
CA ALA A 100 1.12 -19.50 -1.68
C ALA A 100 2.18 -19.31 -0.57
N ALA A 101 2.64 -18.07 -0.34
CA ALA A 101 3.69 -17.78 0.64
C ALA A 101 3.23 -18.03 2.09
N ASP A 102 4.09 -18.59 2.93
CA ASP A 102 3.90 -18.56 4.38
C ASP A 102 4.11 -17.11 4.88
N PRO A 103 3.18 -16.54 5.66
CA PRO A 103 3.37 -15.19 6.24
C PRO A 103 4.69 -15.04 7.03
N ALA A 104 5.17 -16.09 7.66
CA ALA A 104 6.44 -16.10 8.40
C ALA A 104 7.69 -16.28 7.50
N GLN A 105 7.50 -16.55 6.20
CA GLN A 105 8.61 -16.66 5.25
C GLN A 105 9.46 -15.39 5.27
N ARG A 106 10.77 -15.55 5.41
CA ARG A 106 11.70 -14.42 5.39
C ARG A 106 12.00 -14.00 3.95
N ASN A 107 11.99 -12.72 3.74
CA ASN A 107 12.43 -12.05 2.51
C ASN A 107 12.86 -10.62 2.85
N TRP A 108 13.53 -9.98 1.91
CA TRP A 108 13.89 -8.58 2.06
C TRP A 108 12.66 -7.68 2.11
N THR A 109 12.70 -6.67 2.98
CA THR A 109 11.82 -5.51 2.98
C THR A 109 12.62 -4.28 3.43
N TRP A 110 12.13 -3.10 3.15
CA TRP A 110 12.71 -1.85 3.67
C TRP A 110 12.37 -1.59 5.14
N ALA A 111 11.32 -2.21 5.66
CA ALA A 111 10.90 -2.09 7.05
C ALA A 111 11.71 -3.03 7.98
N ALA A 112 11.53 -2.89 9.29
CA ALA A 112 12.12 -3.79 10.27
C ALA A 112 11.53 -5.21 10.22
N ASP A 113 10.31 -5.37 9.71
CA ASP A 113 9.66 -6.66 9.50
C ASP A 113 10.04 -7.24 8.12
N HIS A 114 10.95 -8.19 8.10
CA HIS A 114 11.46 -8.88 6.91
C HIS A 114 10.68 -10.16 6.61
N THR A 115 9.35 -10.08 6.51
CA THR A 115 8.48 -11.24 6.27
C THR A 115 7.55 -11.05 5.06
N ALA A 116 7.09 -12.17 4.49
CA ALA A 116 6.04 -12.15 3.46
C ALA A 116 4.71 -11.61 4.01
N GLY A 117 4.45 -11.76 5.32
CA GLY A 117 3.29 -11.20 5.99
C GLY A 117 3.25 -9.68 5.90
N PHE A 118 4.40 -9.00 6.12
CA PHE A 118 4.53 -7.57 5.89
C PHE A 118 4.20 -7.20 4.43
N VAL A 119 4.76 -7.93 3.45
CA VAL A 119 4.52 -7.63 2.03
C VAL A 119 3.05 -7.81 1.67
N ILE A 120 2.39 -8.87 2.15
CA ILE A 120 0.95 -9.11 1.93
C ILE A 120 0.13 -7.91 2.44
N ARG A 121 0.42 -7.47 3.67
CA ARG A 121 -0.23 -6.32 4.29
C ARG A 121 0.00 -5.04 3.48
N ARG A 122 1.26 -4.76 3.15
CA ARG A 122 1.67 -3.58 2.38
C ARG A 122 1.01 -3.51 1.00
N MET A 123 0.90 -4.66 0.30
CA MET A 123 0.27 -4.69 -1.02
C MET A 123 -1.23 -4.41 -0.95
N ALA A 124 -1.93 -4.92 0.06
CA ALA A 124 -3.35 -4.61 0.27
C ALA A 124 -3.57 -3.11 0.49
N HIS A 125 -2.78 -2.49 1.37
CA HIS A 125 -2.91 -1.06 1.66
C HIS A 125 -2.48 -0.16 0.49
N ALA A 126 -1.33 -0.44 -0.13
CA ALA A 126 -0.88 0.33 -1.29
C ALA A 126 -1.91 0.31 -2.42
N THR A 127 -2.47 -0.86 -2.70
CA THR A 127 -3.48 -1.01 -3.76
C THR A 127 -4.78 -0.27 -3.41
N ALA A 128 -5.24 -0.32 -2.15
CA ALA A 128 -6.44 0.39 -1.72
C ALA A 128 -6.28 1.92 -1.80
N VAL A 129 -5.11 2.46 -1.41
CA VAL A 129 -4.81 3.89 -1.53
C VAL A 129 -4.78 4.31 -3.00
N HIS A 130 -4.07 3.59 -3.85
CA HIS A 130 -3.99 3.93 -5.28
C HIS A 130 -5.32 3.73 -6.01
N ARG A 131 -6.16 2.76 -5.60
CA ARG A 131 -7.53 2.68 -6.07
C ARG A 131 -8.32 3.95 -5.75
N TRP A 132 -8.20 4.43 -4.51
CA TRP A 132 -8.83 5.68 -4.10
C TRP A 132 -8.33 6.87 -4.94
N ASP A 133 -7.03 6.98 -5.18
CA ASP A 133 -6.42 8.01 -6.03
C ASP A 133 -6.99 7.97 -7.46
N ALA A 134 -7.11 6.78 -8.05
CA ALA A 134 -7.67 6.59 -9.38
C ALA A 134 -9.16 6.93 -9.45
N GLU A 135 -9.94 6.58 -8.43
CA GLU A 135 -11.36 6.92 -8.34
C GLU A 135 -11.58 8.42 -8.20
N GLN A 136 -10.75 9.12 -7.42
CA GLN A 136 -10.76 10.59 -7.35
C GLN A 136 -10.45 11.21 -8.71
N ALA A 137 -9.46 10.69 -9.44
CA ALA A 137 -9.14 11.13 -10.80
C ALA A 137 -10.30 10.87 -11.79
N ALA A 138 -11.11 9.84 -11.56
CA ALA A 138 -12.34 9.56 -12.32
C ALA A 138 -13.56 10.38 -11.86
N GLY A 139 -13.40 11.30 -10.89
CA GLY A 139 -14.49 12.12 -10.34
C GLY A 139 -15.47 11.32 -9.47
N ARG A 140 -15.03 10.22 -8.87
CA ARG A 140 -15.84 9.38 -7.99
C ARG A 140 -15.52 9.68 -6.53
N ASP A 141 -16.56 9.73 -5.70
CA ASP A 141 -16.42 9.76 -4.25
C ASP A 141 -16.42 8.31 -3.73
N ALA A 142 -15.24 7.80 -3.46
CA ALA A 142 -15.04 6.43 -3.01
C ALA A 142 -14.38 6.40 -1.62
N ALA A 143 -14.77 5.44 -0.80
CA ALA A 143 -14.16 5.20 0.51
C ALA A 143 -13.27 3.97 0.49
N ILE A 144 -12.23 3.94 1.33
CA ILE A 144 -11.52 2.71 1.68
C ILE A 144 -12.37 1.97 2.71
N GLU A 145 -12.44 0.63 2.61
CA GLU A 145 -13.19 -0.19 3.56
C GLU A 145 -12.66 0.06 4.99
N ALA A 146 -13.57 0.22 5.95
CA ALA A 146 -13.24 0.77 7.29
C ALA A 146 -12.23 -0.09 8.07
N THR A 147 -12.32 -1.42 8.00
CA THR A 147 -11.38 -2.32 8.67
C THR A 147 -9.99 -2.25 8.03
N LEU A 148 -9.95 -2.21 6.70
CA LEU A 148 -8.70 -2.05 5.95
C LEU A 148 -8.07 -0.67 6.22
N ALA A 149 -8.87 0.39 6.30
CA ALA A 149 -8.39 1.73 6.61
C ALA A 149 -7.80 1.80 8.03
N SER A 150 -8.45 1.19 9.01
CA SER A 150 -7.95 1.09 10.39
C SER A 150 -6.63 0.31 10.46
N ASP A 151 -6.55 -0.83 9.77
CA ASP A 151 -5.31 -1.62 9.68
C ASP A 151 -4.19 -0.82 8.98
N GLY A 152 -4.53 -0.03 7.94
CA GLY A 152 -3.57 0.82 7.23
C GLY A 152 -3.04 1.99 8.06
N ILE A 153 -3.86 2.56 8.98
CA ILE A 153 -3.40 3.56 9.95
C ILE A 153 -2.35 2.95 10.88
N ASP A 154 -2.61 1.74 11.37
CA ASP A 154 -1.67 1.01 12.23
C ASP A 154 -0.35 0.70 11.51
N GLU A 155 -0.41 0.22 10.26
CA GLU A 155 0.78 0.00 9.43
C GLU A 155 1.58 1.29 9.25
N PHE A 156 0.90 2.40 8.91
CA PHE A 156 1.55 3.71 8.73
C PHE A 156 2.25 4.16 10.00
N LEU A 157 1.57 4.12 11.13
CA LEU A 157 2.13 4.55 12.42
C LEU A 157 3.27 3.64 12.89
N THR A 158 3.27 2.38 12.50
CA THR A 158 4.32 1.42 12.87
C THR A 158 5.58 1.54 12.01
N HIS A 159 5.43 1.75 10.70
CA HIS A 159 6.54 1.60 9.76
C HIS A 159 6.99 2.89 9.07
N PHE A 160 6.13 3.93 8.97
CA PHE A 160 6.42 5.16 8.22
C PHE A 160 6.61 6.41 9.07
N ARG A 161 6.32 6.32 10.38
CA ARG A 161 6.30 7.49 11.27
C ARG A 161 7.66 8.17 11.43
N ASP A 162 8.75 7.43 11.27
CA ASP A 162 10.12 7.94 11.47
C ASP A 162 10.69 8.59 10.19
N ASP A 163 9.96 8.52 9.07
CA ASP A 163 10.29 9.21 7.82
C ASP A 163 9.92 10.71 7.86
N ALA A 164 9.85 11.30 9.06
CA ALA A 164 9.61 12.73 9.21
C ALA A 164 10.65 13.51 8.42
N ALA A 165 10.18 14.46 7.60
CA ALA A 165 11.03 15.31 6.79
C ALA A 165 12.17 15.89 7.65
N GLU A 166 13.43 15.79 7.16
CA GLU A 166 14.60 16.35 7.82
C GLU A 166 14.32 17.82 8.16
N GLY A 167 14.42 18.19 9.43
CA GLY A 167 14.13 19.55 9.89
C GLY A 167 12.68 19.84 10.29
N ALA A 168 11.79 18.86 10.34
CA ALA A 168 10.46 19.04 10.90
C ALA A 168 10.56 19.43 12.38
N ALA A 169 9.89 20.53 12.77
CA ALA A 169 9.88 20.95 14.16
C ALA A 169 9.11 19.92 15.02
N PRO A 170 9.59 19.58 16.22
CA PRO A 170 8.88 18.68 17.12
C PRO A 170 7.47 19.21 17.41
N VAL A 171 6.47 18.35 17.34
CA VAL A 171 5.12 18.69 17.79
C VAL A 171 5.11 18.75 19.31
N GLY A 172 4.65 19.85 19.88
CA GLY A 172 4.70 20.11 21.32
C GLY A 172 3.69 19.32 22.17
N GLY A 173 3.17 18.18 21.70
CA GLY A 173 2.20 17.36 22.41
C GLY A 173 1.92 16.02 21.71
N SER A 174 1.16 15.14 22.36
CA SER A 174 0.70 13.89 21.78
C SER A 174 -0.49 14.10 20.84
N VAL A 175 -0.61 13.23 19.84
CA VAL A 175 -1.77 13.15 18.95
C VAL A 175 -2.53 11.86 19.26
N HIS A 176 -3.82 11.98 19.54
CA HIS A 176 -4.72 10.84 19.72
C HIS A 176 -5.57 10.67 18.48
N LEU A 177 -5.50 9.49 17.84
CA LEU A 177 -6.30 9.08 16.69
C LEU A 177 -7.33 8.06 17.16
N HIS A 178 -8.57 8.22 16.72
CA HIS A 178 -9.69 7.37 17.10
C HIS A 178 -10.59 7.11 15.90
N CYS A 179 -10.86 5.85 15.58
CA CYS A 179 -11.88 5.48 14.58
C CYS A 179 -13.28 5.66 15.16
N THR A 180 -14.22 6.13 14.35
CA THR A 180 -15.60 6.36 14.74
C THR A 180 -16.57 5.28 14.27
N ASP A 181 -16.11 4.40 13.40
CA ASP A 181 -16.92 3.38 12.70
C ASP A 181 -16.46 1.93 12.94
N VAL A 182 -15.18 1.75 13.27
CA VAL A 182 -14.59 0.44 13.62
C VAL A 182 -13.68 0.57 14.83
N ALA A 183 -13.18 -0.55 15.34
CA ALA A 183 -12.17 -0.54 16.40
C ALA A 183 -10.85 0.00 15.88
N GLY A 184 -10.29 0.99 16.55
CA GLY A 184 -8.98 1.57 16.22
C GLY A 184 -8.73 2.81 17.08
N GLU A 185 -7.64 2.79 17.84
CA GLU A 185 -7.27 3.89 18.74
C GLU A 185 -5.75 3.90 18.94
N TRP A 186 -5.10 5.02 18.64
CA TRP A 186 -3.65 5.20 18.76
C TRP A 186 -3.32 6.52 19.44
N THR A 187 -2.22 6.53 20.19
CA THR A 187 -1.69 7.77 20.76
C THR A 187 -0.23 7.91 20.36
N VAL A 188 0.05 8.82 19.44
CA VAL A 188 1.41 9.14 19.00
C VAL A 188 2.01 10.17 19.96
N ARG A 189 3.15 9.86 20.60
CA ARG A 189 3.86 10.73 21.53
C ARG A 189 5.24 11.04 20.99
N PRO A 190 5.65 12.33 20.94
CA PRO A 190 7.02 12.67 20.59
C PRO A 190 7.97 12.19 21.68
N LEU A 191 9.11 11.61 21.29
CA LEU A 191 10.18 11.23 22.20
C LEU A 191 11.17 12.38 22.41
N PRO A 192 11.77 12.53 23.60
CA PRO A 192 12.73 13.62 23.88
C PRO A 192 13.97 13.60 23.01
N GLU A 193 14.42 12.41 22.60
CA GLU A 193 15.57 12.16 21.72
C GLU A 193 15.24 12.25 20.24
N GLY A 194 14.02 12.56 19.88
CA GLY A 194 13.49 12.52 18.51
C GLY A 194 12.77 11.22 18.20
N GLY A 195 11.96 11.23 17.12
CA GLY A 195 11.04 10.13 16.81
C GLY A 195 9.74 10.18 17.61
N ASN A 196 8.93 9.14 17.53
CA ASN A 196 7.63 9.05 18.16
C ASN A 196 7.41 7.65 18.77
N ASP A 197 6.61 7.58 19.85
CA ASP A 197 6.04 6.36 20.43
C ASP A 197 4.54 6.26 20.08
N VAL A 198 4.01 5.05 19.85
CA VAL A 198 2.60 4.79 19.48
C VAL A 198 1.96 3.81 20.45
#